data_e691af9589189d250f1580c007b2ca3b
#
_entry.id   e691af9589189d250f1580c007b2ca3b
#
_cell.length_a   1.000
_cell.length_b   1.000
_cell.length_c   1.000
_cell.angle_alpha   90.00
_cell.angle_beta   90.00
_cell.angle_gamma   90.00
#
_symmetry.space_group_name_H-M   'P 1'
#
loop_
_entity.id
_entity.type
_entity.pdbx_description
1 polymer ?
#
loop_
_entity_poly.entity_id
_entity_poly.type
_entity_poly.pdbx_seq_one_letter_code
_entity_poly.pdbx_strand_id
1 'polypeptide(L)'
;MKQPVVAPVVALVAFNQFSSFHFSVPCIIFKDIMPEQPLFDLRVCAGDVGELKSNAGLQITPEYDVTGLRSADIVIVPFWRNPAERPPQPLLDELRKAYDRGAQIVGLCLGTYVLAYAGLLSGKKASTHWEFEQDFQQRFPDVTLDSNSLYVDSGNIVTSAGTGAGLDCCLYLVRQQYGSEVANKVARRMVIPPYRNGGQAQFIDRPVPKSTPNSRINQLLDYLRLKLGESHSLDELAERVMMTRRTFSRQFQKATGMSVGDWLVNERLRFSQDLLESTDLPIEVIASQCGFNSALSLRNHFKAQFNVSPSEWRKTFRGEPTSQ
;
A
#
# COMPACT_ATOMS: atom_id res chain seq x y z
N MET A 1 32.60 -25.38 14.79
CA MET A 1 32.48 -23.91 14.92
C MET A 1 31.89 -23.44 13.62
N LYS A 2 30.61 -22.91 13.62
CA LYS A 2 30.06 -22.22 12.44
C LYS A 2 30.86 -20.96 12.26
N GLN A 3 31.35 -20.69 11.03
CA GLN A 3 31.96 -19.41 10.69
C GLN A 3 30.99 -18.25 11.07
N PRO A 4 31.48 -17.13 11.58
CA PRO A 4 30.61 -15.99 11.86
C PRO A 4 29.98 -15.58 10.53
N VAL A 5 28.66 -15.68 10.45
CA VAL A 5 27.89 -15.19 9.31
C VAL A 5 28.05 -13.68 9.35
N VAL A 6 28.72 -13.10 8.34
CA VAL A 6 28.84 -11.66 8.20
C VAL A 6 27.41 -11.10 8.04
N ALA A 7 27.03 -10.17 8.90
CA ALA A 7 25.70 -9.58 8.85
C ALA A 7 25.50 -8.85 7.50
N PRO A 8 24.39 -9.05 6.80
CA PRO A 8 24.11 -8.34 5.55
C PRO A 8 24.09 -6.83 5.76
N VAL A 9 24.69 -6.11 4.82
CA VAL A 9 24.74 -4.63 4.83
C VAL A 9 23.43 -4.08 4.25
N VAL A 10 22.72 -3.28 5.05
CA VAL A 10 21.51 -2.57 4.64
C VAL A 10 21.84 -1.09 4.50
N ALA A 11 21.78 -0.55 3.28
CA ALA A 11 21.91 0.88 3.02
C ALA A 11 20.52 1.54 3.03
N LEU A 12 20.29 2.46 3.95
CA LEU A 12 19.07 3.26 4.04
C LEU A 12 19.33 4.64 3.44
N VAL A 13 18.62 4.96 2.36
CA VAL A 13 18.78 6.25 1.68
C VAL A 13 18.06 7.35 2.45
N ALA A 14 18.79 8.40 2.78
CA ALA A 14 18.29 9.61 3.42
C ALA A 14 18.36 10.80 2.46
N PHE A 15 17.33 11.64 2.44
CA PHE A 15 17.27 12.86 1.62
C PHE A 15 16.51 13.96 2.35
N ASN A 16 16.63 15.21 1.89
CA ASN A 16 15.94 16.32 2.53
C ASN A 16 14.41 16.18 2.42
N GLN A 17 13.66 16.65 3.42
CA GLN A 17 12.21 16.49 3.58
C GLN A 17 11.78 15.01 3.68
N PHE A 18 12.61 14.17 4.31
CA PHE A 18 12.23 12.78 4.53
C PHE A 18 11.05 12.67 5.52
N SER A 19 10.24 11.64 5.36
CA SER A 19 9.22 11.28 6.34
C SER A 19 9.88 10.59 7.54
N SER A 20 9.75 11.18 8.72
CA SER A 20 10.32 10.63 9.96
C SER A 20 9.84 9.20 10.22
N PHE A 21 8.55 8.92 10.00
CA PHE A 21 7.99 7.58 10.21
C PHE A 21 8.63 6.55 9.25
N HIS A 22 8.62 6.82 7.93
CA HIS A 22 9.12 5.88 6.93
C HIS A 22 10.63 5.64 7.09
N PHE A 23 11.37 6.64 7.54
CA PHE A 23 12.80 6.53 7.82
C PHE A 23 13.07 5.70 9.09
N SER A 24 12.28 5.91 10.16
CA SER A 24 12.47 5.23 11.44
C SER A 24 12.15 3.73 11.38
N VAL A 25 11.21 3.32 10.54
CA VAL A 25 10.82 1.90 10.43
C VAL A 25 12.00 0.99 10.09
N PRO A 26 12.79 1.24 9.02
CA PRO A 26 14.00 0.48 8.75
C PRO A 26 15.05 0.62 9.85
N CYS A 27 15.24 1.82 10.44
CA CYS A 27 16.18 2.01 11.54
C CYS A 27 15.89 1.08 12.71
N ILE A 28 14.64 1.02 13.15
CA ILE A 28 14.21 0.18 14.26
C ILE A 28 14.41 -1.30 13.92
N ILE A 29 13.89 -1.77 12.78
CA ILE A 29 13.85 -3.19 12.43
C ILE A 29 15.25 -3.75 12.13
N PHE A 30 16.12 -2.99 11.45
CA PHE A 30 17.42 -3.48 11.03
C PHE A 30 18.57 -3.13 11.99
N LYS A 31 18.36 -2.23 12.97
CA LYS A 31 19.41 -1.83 13.92
C LYS A 31 18.97 -1.94 15.37
N ASP A 32 17.89 -1.26 15.78
CA ASP A 32 17.60 -1.01 17.19
C ASP A 32 16.92 -2.16 17.92
N ILE A 33 16.11 -2.97 17.20
CA ILE A 33 15.22 -3.96 17.81
C ILE A 33 15.96 -5.14 18.43
N MET A 34 17.18 -5.45 17.98
CA MET A 34 18.03 -6.56 18.48
C MET A 34 19.45 -6.05 18.80
N PRO A 35 19.60 -5.12 19.76
CA PRO A 35 20.88 -4.46 19.99
C PRO A 35 21.99 -5.40 20.48
N GLU A 36 21.64 -6.45 21.22
CA GLU A 36 22.61 -7.44 21.75
C GLU A 36 23.06 -8.44 20.69
N GLN A 37 22.29 -8.61 19.63
CA GLN A 37 22.57 -9.52 18.51
C GLN A 37 22.17 -8.85 17.20
N PRO A 38 22.95 -7.88 16.69
CA PRO A 38 22.64 -7.21 15.43
C PRO A 38 22.49 -8.21 14.29
N LEU A 39 21.34 -8.17 13.63
CA LEU A 39 21.05 -9.05 12.49
C LEU A 39 21.62 -8.49 11.19
N PHE A 40 21.73 -7.16 11.10
CA PHE A 40 22.15 -6.42 9.91
C PHE A 40 23.16 -5.33 10.29
N ASP A 41 23.98 -4.92 9.32
CA ASP A 41 24.79 -3.71 9.38
C ASP A 41 24.01 -2.59 8.65
N LEU A 42 23.24 -1.79 9.41
CA LEU A 42 22.49 -0.68 8.85
C LEU A 42 23.38 0.55 8.69
N ARG A 43 23.45 1.06 7.45
CA ARG A 43 24.21 2.27 7.07
C ARG A 43 23.26 3.31 6.49
N VAL A 44 23.27 4.50 7.06
CA VAL A 44 22.50 5.63 6.51
C VAL A 44 23.36 6.35 5.48
N CYS A 45 22.83 6.41 4.24
CA CYS A 45 23.54 6.98 3.10
C CYS A 45 22.81 8.23 2.58
N ALA A 46 23.53 9.33 2.38
CA ALA A 46 22.97 10.57 1.85
C ALA A 46 22.60 10.41 0.37
N GLY A 47 21.33 10.59 0.05
CA GLY A 47 20.81 10.66 -1.33
C GLY A 47 20.74 12.08 -1.90
N ASP A 48 20.81 13.10 -1.02
CA ASP A 48 20.89 14.52 -1.38
C ASP A 48 22.19 15.13 -0.81
N VAL A 49 22.54 16.30 -1.32
CA VAL A 49 23.66 17.11 -0.84
C VAL A 49 23.15 18.13 0.21
N GLY A 50 23.93 18.37 1.25
CA GLY A 50 23.66 19.39 2.28
C GLY A 50 22.96 18.84 3.53
N GLU A 51 22.28 19.72 4.26
CA GLU A 51 21.54 19.35 5.46
C GLU A 51 20.31 18.50 5.14
N LEU A 52 20.13 17.39 5.84
CA LEU A 52 18.97 16.52 5.69
C LEU A 52 18.02 16.73 6.88
N LYS A 53 16.88 17.35 6.60
CA LYS A 53 15.81 17.59 7.58
C LYS A 53 14.55 16.81 7.18
N SER A 54 13.88 16.24 8.17
CA SER A 54 12.57 15.64 7.96
C SER A 54 11.50 16.72 7.79
N ASN A 55 10.33 16.30 7.30
CA ASN A 55 9.12 17.13 7.27
C ASN A 55 8.63 17.54 8.67
N ALA A 56 9.09 16.85 9.74
CA ALA A 56 8.81 17.18 11.15
C ALA A 56 9.96 17.95 11.83
N GLY A 57 10.97 18.44 11.10
CA GLY A 57 12.07 19.24 11.60
C GLY A 57 13.23 18.46 12.25
N LEU A 58 13.21 17.11 12.24
CA LEU A 58 14.35 16.32 12.72
C LEU A 58 15.50 16.42 11.73
N GLN A 59 16.69 16.73 12.24
CA GLN A 59 17.91 16.80 11.44
C GLN A 59 18.73 15.53 11.62
N ILE A 60 19.27 15.00 10.53
CA ILE A 60 20.17 13.85 10.54
C ILE A 60 21.46 14.17 9.77
N THR A 61 22.56 13.54 10.19
CA THR A 61 23.85 13.58 9.50
C THR A 61 24.23 12.16 9.13
N PRO A 62 24.02 11.74 7.87
CA PRO A 62 24.45 10.41 7.41
C PRO A 62 25.94 10.21 7.52
N GLU A 63 26.37 9.01 7.90
CA GLU A 63 27.80 8.62 7.97
C GLU A 63 28.40 8.39 6.57
N TYR A 64 27.55 8.06 5.60
CA TYR A 64 27.94 7.70 4.24
C TYR A 64 27.27 8.65 3.24
N ASP A 65 27.98 8.95 2.18
CA ASP A 65 27.39 9.55 0.98
C ASP A 65 26.68 8.48 0.10
N VAL A 66 26.21 8.87 -1.08
CA VAL A 66 25.53 7.96 -2.01
C VAL A 66 26.39 6.77 -2.45
N THR A 67 27.73 6.86 -2.37
CA THR A 67 28.64 5.76 -2.72
C THR A 67 28.60 4.61 -1.72
N GLY A 68 28.07 4.83 -0.51
CA GLY A 68 27.80 3.78 0.47
C GLY A 68 26.88 2.66 -0.06
N LEU A 69 26.07 2.95 -1.09
CA LEU A 69 25.22 1.93 -1.74
C LEU A 69 26.03 0.83 -2.45
N ARG A 70 27.30 1.09 -2.78
CA ARG A 70 28.15 0.15 -3.55
C ARG A 70 28.48 -1.14 -2.82
N SER A 71 28.45 -1.15 -1.50
CA SER A 71 28.77 -2.31 -0.67
C SER A 71 27.53 -2.93 0.00
N ALA A 72 26.33 -2.42 -0.29
CA ALA A 72 25.11 -2.90 0.35
C ALA A 72 24.57 -4.16 -0.33
N ASP A 73 24.10 -5.10 0.48
CA ASP A 73 23.34 -6.28 0.05
C ASP A 73 21.87 -5.93 -0.18
N ILE A 74 21.36 -4.99 0.63
CA ILE A 74 19.99 -4.48 0.54
C ILE A 74 20.04 -2.95 0.53
N VAL A 75 19.36 -2.31 -0.43
CA VAL A 75 19.22 -0.85 -0.49
C VAL A 75 17.75 -0.49 -0.29
N ILE A 76 17.47 0.35 0.70
CA ILE A 76 16.11 0.79 1.03
C ILE A 76 15.95 2.28 0.73
N VAL A 77 15.01 2.61 -0.16
CA VAL A 77 14.49 3.95 -0.38
C VAL A 77 13.16 4.07 0.36
N PRO A 78 13.15 4.69 1.56
CA PRO A 78 12.00 4.59 2.47
C PRO A 78 10.81 5.48 2.08
N PHE A 79 11.05 6.51 1.28
CA PHE A 79 10.07 7.53 0.91
C PHE A 79 10.61 8.37 -0.26
N TRP A 80 9.78 9.23 -0.86
CA TRP A 80 10.20 10.34 -1.72
C TRP A 80 9.31 11.54 -1.48
N ARG A 81 9.89 12.74 -1.44
CA ARG A 81 9.19 13.96 -1.01
C ARG A 81 8.18 14.49 -2.00
N ASN A 82 8.41 14.29 -3.29
CA ASN A 82 7.53 14.79 -4.35
C ASN A 82 7.55 13.87 -5.59
N PRO A 83 6.45 13.21 -5.91
CA PRO A 83 6.33 12.35 -7.09
C PRO A 83 6.75 13.02 -8.42
N ALA A 84 6.54 14.33 -8.56
CA ALA A 84 6.89 15.06 -9.77
C ALA A 84 8.38 15.43 -9.85
N GLU A 85 9.09 15.38 -8.76
CA GLU A 85 10.51 15.69 -8.68
C GLU A 85 11.35 14.47 -9.05
N ARG A 86 12.20 14.62 -10.08
CA ARG A 86 13.15 13.58 -10.44
C ARG A 86 14.27 13.54 -9.40
N PRO A 87 14.58 12.35 -8.83
CA PRO A 87 15.69 12.21 -7.89
C PRO A 87 17.04 12.58 -8.51
N PRO A 88 18.05 12.96 -7.70
CA PRO A 88 19.40 13.31 -8.18
C PRO A 88 20.00 12.18 -9.02
N GLN A 89 20.59 12.52 -10.15
CA GLN A 89 21.17 11.54 -11.07
C GLN A 89 22.21 10.62 -10.42
N PRO A 90 23.10 11.10 -9.52
CA PRO A 90 24.03 10.23 -8.80
C PRO A 90 23.32 9.12 -7.99
N LEU A 91 22.19 9.42 -7.33
CA LEU A 91 21.40 8.41 -6.62
C LEU A 91 20.82 7.37 -7.58
N LEU A 92 20.25 7.81 -8.69
CA LEU A 92 19.69 6.90 -9.69
C LEU A 92 20.75 5.97 -10.29
N ASP A 93 21.96 6.48 -10.52
CA ASP A 93 23.08 5.70 -11.09
C ASP A 93 23.61 4.67 -10.07
N GLU A 94 23.76 5.05 -8.79
CA GLU A 94 24.22 4.11 -7.76
C GLU A 94 23.13 3.03 -7.45
N LEU A 95 21.85 3.37 -7.54
CA LEU A 95 20.76 2.37 -7.44
C LEU A 95 20.82 1.33 -8.56
N ARG A 96 21.06 1.76 -9.81
CA ARG A 96 21.25 0.82 -10.95
C ARG A 96 22.47 -0.06 -10.74
N LYS A 97 23.62 0.52 -10.38
CA LYS A 97 24.83 -0.25 -10.11
C LYS A 97 24.65 -1.25 -8.97
N ALA A 98 23.92 -0.90 -7.91
CA ALA A 98 23.61 -1.81 -6.82
C ALA A 98 22.73 -2.96 -7.31
N TYR A 99 21.69 -2.67 -8.10
CA TYR A 99 20.82 -3.68 -8.71
C TYR A 99 21.60 -4.61 -9.64
N ASP A 100 22.43 -4.08 -10.53
CA ASP A 100 23.23 -4.85 -11.51
C ASP A 100 24.24 -5.77 -10.80
N ARG A 101 24.72 -5.38 -9.63
CA ARG A 101 25.59 -6.20 -8.77
C ARG A 101 24.82 -7.33 -8.08
N GLY A 102 23.50 -7.32 -8.09
CA GLY A 102 22.63 -8.32 -7.43
C GLY A 102 22.12 -7.91 -6.06
N ALA A 103 22.32 -6.67 -5.61
CA ALA A 103 21.71 -6.17 -4.39
C ALA A 103 20.18 -6.17 -4.51
N GLN A 104 19.50 -6.44 -3.39
CA GLN A 104 18.04 -6.29 -3.30
C GLN A 104 17.69 -4.81 -3.13
N ILE A 105 16.84 -4.27 -4.02
CA ILE A 105 16.43 -2.87 -3.98
C ILE A 105 15.00 -2.77 -3.47
N VAL A 106 14.78 -1.96 -2.45
CA VAL A 106 13.50 -1.85 -1.75
C VAL A 106 12.97 -0.42 -1.82
N GLY A 107 11.76 -0.25 -2.34
CA GLY A 107 11.04 1.01 -2.37
C GLY A 107 9.83 0.98 -1.43
N LEU A 108 9.84 1.78 -0.36
CA LEU A 108 8.69 1.89 0.53
C LEU A 108 7.88 3.14 0.17
N CYS A 109 6.57 3.03 0.15
CA CYS A 109 5.68 4.17 -0.13
C CYS A 109 6.07 4.87 -1.46
N LEU A 110 6.30 6.19 -1.41
CA LEU A 110 6.78 6.98 -2.54
C LEU A 110 8.25 6.69 -2.93
N GLY A 111 9.00 5.91 -2.15
CA GLY A 111 10.30 5.38 -2.57
C GLY A 111 10.21 4.56 -3.86
N THR A 112 9.05 3.98 -4.14
CA THR A 112 8.77 3.28 -5.41
C THR A 112 8.94 4.21 -6.64
N TYR A 113 8.64 5.50 -6.52
CA TYR A 113 8.90 6.49 -7.58
C TYR A 113 10.39 6.61 -7.91
N VAL A 114 11.24 6.60 -6.90
CA VAL A 114 12.70 6.67 -7.09
C VAL A 114 13.19 5.48 -7.90
N LEU A 115 12.68 4.28 -7.59
CA LEU A 115 12.99 3.06 -8.33
C LEU A 115 12.48 3.14 -9.78
N ALA A 116 11.29 3.69 -9.99
CA ALA A 116 10.72 3.89 -11.32
C ALA A 116 11.54 4.90 -12.14
N TYR A 117 11.94 6.03 -11.54
CA TYR A 117 12.85 7.01 -12.18
C TYR A 117 14.24 6.42 -12.48
N ALA A 118 14.68 5.45 -11.68
CA ALA A 118 15.90 4.71 -11.98
C ALA A 118 15.74 3.70 -13.15
N GLY A 119 14.52 3.49 -13.67
CA GLY A 119 14.22 2.52 -14.72
C GLY A 119 14.21 1.06 -14.23
N LEU A 120 14.22 0.83 -12.93
CA LEU A 120 14.31 -0.51 -12.33
C LEU A 120 12.98 -1.27 -12.36
N LEU A 121 11.85 -0.59 -12.55
CA LEU A 121 10.51 -1.17 -12.48
C LEU A 121 9.89 -1.47 -13.86
N SER A 122 10.56 -1.14 -14.98
CA SER A 122 10.02 -1.36 -16.31
C SER A 122 9.65 -2.83 -16.55
N GLY A 123 8.42 -3.08 -16.98
CA GLY A 123 7.86 -4.40 -17.19
C GLY A 123 7.64 -5.25 -15.92
N LYS A 124 7.81 -4.67 -14.72
CA LYS A 124 7.65 -5.37 -13.45
C LYS A 124 6.34 -5.01 -12.75
N LYS A 125 5.96 -5.86 -11.79
CA LYS A 125 4.87 -5.57 -10.86
C LYS A 125 5.42 -4.82 -9.64
N ALA A 126 4.71 -3.77 -9.20
CA ALA A 126 5.12 -2.95 -8.06
C ALA A 126 3.92 -2.53 -7.20
N SER A 127 4.18 -2.09 -5.97
CA SER A 127 3.20 -1.44 -5.08
C SER A 127 3.70 -0.08 -4.63
N THR A 128 2.81 0.87 -4.45
CA THR A 128 3.05 2.19 -3.84
C THR A 128 1.85 2.57 -2.99
N HIS A 129 1.88 3.74 -2.34
CA HIS A 129 0.74 4.21 -1.57
C HIS A 129 -0.47 4.44 -2.47
N TRP A 130 -1.64 3.94 -2.08
CA TRP A 130 -2.86 3.92 -2.88
C TRP A 130 -3.30 5.32 -3.34
N GLU A 131 -3.09 6.38 -2.54
CA GLU A 131 -3.42 7.76 -2.92
C GLU A 131 -2.69 8.23 -4.18
N PHE A 132 -1.57 7.61 -4.50
CA PHE A 132 -0.72 7.97 -5.63
C PHE A 132 -0.85 7.00 -6.83
N GLU A 133 -1.80 6.05 -6.78
CA GLU A 133 -2.02 5.07 -7.84
C GLU A 133 -2.18 5.71 -9.22
N GLN A 134 -3.07 6.69 -9.33
CA GLN A 134 -3.38 7.34 -10.60
C GLN A 134 -2.19 8.12 -11.15
N ASP A 135 -1.50 8.89 -10.30
CA ASP A 135 -0.32 9.66 -10.70
C ASP A 135 0.82 8.73 -11.12
N PHE A 136 1.04 7.63 -10.38
CA PHE A 136 2.09 6.67 -10.70
C PHE A 136 1.85 5.98 -12.05
N GLN A 137 0.63 5.53 -12.32
CA GLN A 137 0.26 4.88 -13.59
C GLN A 137 0.39 5.83 -14.78
N GLN A 138 0.07 7.12 -14.59
CA GLN A 138 0.25 8.13 -15.64
C GLN A 138 1.72 8.40 -15.97
N ARG A 139 2.61 8.39 -14.96
CA ARG A 139 4.04 8.66 -15.13
C ARG A 139 4.82 7.45 -15.63
N PHE A 140 4.43 6.26 -15.21
CA PHE A 140 5.15 5.01 -15.48
C PHE A 140 4.19 3.94 -16.03
N PRO A 141 3.65 4.13 -17.23
CA PRO A 141 2.63 3.25 -17.81
C PRO A 141 3.15 1.84 -18.14
N ASP A 142 4.47 1.65 -18.17
CA ASP A 142 5.16 0.38 -18.37
C ASP A 142 5.32 -0.46 -17.08
N VAL A 143 4.93 0.08 -15.93
CA VAL A 143 4.94 -0.62 -14.64
C VAL A 143 3.55 -1.14 -14.31
N THR A 144 3.43 -2.43 -14.01
CA THR A 144 2.16 -3.01 -13.55
C THR A 144 1.97 -2.72 -12.05
N LEU A 145 1.14 -1.73 -11.74
CA LEU A 145 0.90 -1.36 -10.34
C LEU A 145 -0.16 -2.26 -9.69
N ASP A 146 0.17 -2.82 -8.52
CA ASP A 146 -0.75 -3.53 -7.63
C ASP A 146 -1.00 -2.70 -6.36
N SER A 147 -1.96 -1.81 -6.44
CA SER A 147 -2.37 -0.95 -5.32
C SER A 147 -3.14 -1.69 -4.22
N ASN A 148 -3.55 -2.94 -4.47
CA ASN A 148 -4.23 -3.75 -3.46
C ASN A 148 -3.27 -4.55 -2.56
N SER A 149 -1.98 -4.63 -2.90
CA SER A 149 -1.00 -5.37 -2.12
C SER A 149 -0.27 -4.47 -1.12
N LEU A 150 0.00 -4.98 0.09
CA LEU A 150 0.82 -4.28 1.09
C LEU A 150 2.27 -4.15 0.60
N TYR A 151 2.79 -5.20 -0.02
CA TYR A 151 4.09 -5.21 -0.70
C TYR A 151 4.10 -6.23 -1.84
N VAL A 152 4.93 -5.98 -2.81
CA VAL A 152 5.15 -6.81 -4.01
C VAL A 152 6.62 -7.16 -4.07
N ASP A 153 6.91 -8.46 -4.16
CA ASP A 153 8.25 -9.00 -4.47
C ASP A 153 8.32 -9.34 -5.96
N SER A 154 9.24 -8.70 -6.65
CA SER A 154 9.56 -8.92 -8.07
C SER A 154 11.02 -9.39 -8.24
N GLY A 155 11.46 -10.33 -7.39
CA GLY A 155 12.82 -10.87 -7.36
C GLY A 155 13.77 -9.97 -6.56
N ASN A 156 14.77 -9.39 -7.21
CA ASN A 156 15.69 -8.46 -6.52
C ASN A 156 15.10 -7.06 -6.26
N ILE A 157 13.79 -6.88 -6.50
CA ILE A 157 13.10 -5.62 -6.19
C ILE A 157 11.88 -5.92 -5.34
N VAL A 158 11.77 -5.22 -4.21
CA VAL A 158 10.59 -5.27 -3.34
C VAL A 158 10.02 -3.86 -3.22
N THR A 159 8.73 -3.72 -3.42
CA THR A 159 8.03 -2.43 -3.29
C THR A 159 6.87 -2.56 -2.32
N SER A 160 6.55 -1.49 -1.60
CA SER A 160 5.53 -1.52 -0.56
C SER A 160 4.65 -0.28 -0.60
N ALA A 161 3.40 -0.45 -0.20
CA ALA A 161 2.44 0.64 0.03
C ALA A 161 2.93 1.68 1.07
N GLY A 162 3.93 1.33 1.85
CA GLY A 162 4.49 2.24 2.86
C GLY A 162 3.62 2.36 4.12
N THR A 163 3.89 3.39 4.94
CA THR A 163 3.26 3.56 6.26
C THR A 163 3.24 2.25 7.06
N GLY A 164 2.10 1.80 7.55
CA GLY A 164 1.98 0.52 8.27
C GLY A 164 2.43 -0.70 7.47
N ALA A 165 2.27 -0.71 6.14
CA ALA A 165 2.76 -1.78 5.27
C ALA A 165 4.30 -1.81 5.13
N GLY A 166 4.98 -0.70 5.43
CA GLY A 166 6.44 -0.65 5.51
C GLY A 166 7.01 -1.55 6.60
N LEU A 167 6.31 -1.67 7.74
CA LEU A 167 6.66 -2.61 8.81
C LEU A 167 6.60 -4.06 8.32
N ASP A 168 5.51 -4.42 7.61
CA ASP A 168 5.34 -5.77 7.07
C ASP A 168 6.38 -6.10 6.01
N CYS A 169 6.70 -5.14 5.16
CA CYS A 169 7.75 -5.27 4.16
C CYS A 169 9.13 -5.49 4.80
N CYS A 170 9.50 -4.70 5.81
CA CYS A 170 10.76 -4.88 6.53
C CYS A 170 10.80 -6.21 7.28
N LEU A 171 9.70 -6.65 7.92
CA LEU A 171 9.61 -7.98 8.52
C LEU A 171 9.71 -9.11 7.48
N TYR A 172 9.17 -8.90 6.28
CA TYR A 172 9.32 -9.83 5.17
C TYR A 172 10.79 -9.99 4.80
N LEU A 173 11.57 -8.91 4.71
CA LEU A 173 13.02 -8.96 4.44
C LEU A 173 13.78 -9.71 5.55
N VAL A 174 13.45 -9.47 6.82
CA VAL A 174 14.01 -10.23 7.95
C VAL A 174 13.70 -11.74 7.79
N ARG A 175 12.48 -12.07 7.39
CA ARG A 175 12.05 -13.47 7.18
C ARG A 175 12.78 -14.13 6.03
N GLN A 176 13.03 -13.42 4.95
CA GLN A 176 13.81 -13.93 3.82
C GLN A 176 15.25 -14.27 4.25
N GLN A 177 15.89 -13.43 5.06
CA GLN A 177 17.28 -13.58 5.46
C GLN A 177 17.48 -14.60 6.59
N TYR A 178 16.57 -14.62 7.58
CA TYR A 178 16.76 -15.33 8.85
C TYR A 178 15.63 -16.31 9.21
N GLY A 179 14.62 -16.42 8.35
CA GLY A 179 13.48 -17.31 8.57
C GLY A 179 12.43 -16.75 9.54
N SER A 180 11.34 -17.51 9.67
CA SER A 180 10.15 -17.07 10.41
C SER A 180 10.38 -16.93 11.91
N GLU A 181 11.26 -17.74 12.52
CA GLU A 181 11.51 -17.68 13.95
C GLU A 181 12.10 -16.33 14.37
N VAL A 182 13.10 -15.84 13.63
CA VAL A 182 13.75 -14.55 13.90
C VAL A 182 12.78 -13.41 13.61
N ALA A 183 12.08 -13.44 12.46
CA ALA A 183 11.08 -12.42 12.12
C ALA A 183 9.97 -12.32 13.19
N ASN A 184 9.53 -13.46 13.76
CA ASN A 184 8.54 -13.46 14.83
C ASN A 184 9.09 -12.86 16.14
N LYS A 185 10.39 -13.05 16.45
CA LYS A 185 11.03 -12.38 17.61
C LYS A 185 11.06 -10.87 17.43
N VAL A 186 11.43 -10.40 16.24
CA VAL A 186 11.41 -8.96 15.88
C VAL A 186 10.00 -8.41 16.02
N ALA A 187 9.00 -9.04 15.43
CA ALA A 187 7.60 -8.60 15.49
C ALA A 187 7.07 -8.50 16.93
N ARG A 188 7.38 -9.48 17.79
CA ARG A 188 6.98 -9.42 19.21
C ARG A 188 7.60 -8.23 19.95
N ARG A 189 8.87 -7.91 19.69
CA ARG A 189 9.52 -6.72 20.28
C ARG A 189 8.91 -5.42 19.77
N MET A 190 8.44 -5.40 18.51
CA MET A 190 7.72 -4.29 17.91
C MET A 190 6.26 -4.18 18.40
N VAL A 191 5.75 -5.21 19.13
CA VAL A 191 4.33 -5.30 19.55
C VAL A 191 3.37 -5.26 18.35
N ILE A 192 3.75 -5.93 17.25
CA ILE A 192 2.94 -6.03 16.04
C ILE A 192 2.71 -7.50 15.65
N PRO A 193 1.67 -7.80 14.87
CA PRO A 193 1.45 -9.15 14.37
C PRO A 193 2.68 -9.65 13.60
N PRO A 194 3.12 -10.90 13.82
CA PRO A 194 4.35 -11.41 13.21
C PRO A 194 4.24 -11.63 11.70
N TYR A 195 3.02 -11.66 11.17
CA TYR A 195 2.76 -11.89 9.76
C TYR A 195 1.48 -11.22 9.31
N ARG A 196 1.60 -10.38 8.26
CA ARG A 196 0.50 -10.01 7.35
C ARG A 196 0.94 -10.40 5.94
N ASN A 197 0.03 -11.02 5.18
CA ASN A 197 0.31 -11.40 3.80
C ASN A 197 0.51 -10.14 2.94
N GLY A 198 1.59 -10.06 2.18
CA GLY A 198 1.84 -8.94 1.26
C GLY A 198 0.71 -8.73 0.25
N GLY A 199 0.03 -9.80 -0.16
CA GLY A 199 -1.17 -9.73 -1.00
C GLY A 199 -2.46 -9.32 -0.26
N GLN A 200 -2.41 -9.02 1.06
CA GLN A 200 -3.53 -8.43 1.77
C GLN A 200 -3.75 -7.01 1.24
N ALA A 201 -5.02 -6.65 0.98
CA ALA A 201 -5.36 -5.34 0.47
C ALA A 201 -4.91 -4.21 1.42
N GLN A 202 -4.46 -3.11 0.85
CA GLN A 202 -4.33 -1.85 1.56
C GLN A 202 -5.73 -1.43 2.04
N PHE A 203 -5.82 -0.74 3.17
CA PHE A 203 -7.07 -0.13 3.62
C PHE A 203 -7.36 1.11 2.75
N ILE A 204 -7.87 0.87 1.55
CA ILE A 204 -8.11 1.91 0.56
C ILE A 204 -9.52 2.43 0.76
N ASP A 205 -9.66 3.71 1.09
CA ASP A 205 -10.87 4.46 0.81
C ASP A 205 -10.84 4.80 -0.69
N ARG A 206 -11.27 3.87 -1.55
CA ARG A 206 -11.35 4.15 -2.98
C ARG A 206 -12.39 5.24 -3.19
N PRO A 207 -12.01 6.44 -3.65
CA PRO A 207 -12.99 7.44 -3.97
C PRO A 207 -13.80 6.95 -5.17
N VAL A 208 -15.00 6.46 -4.91
CA VAL A 208 -15.98 6.40 -5.98
C VAL A 208 -16.24 7.84 -6.39
N PRO A 209 -16.16 8.19 -7.68
CA PRO A 209 -16.34 9.57 -8.11
C PRO A 209 -17.60 10.16 -7.51
N LYS A 210 -17.47 11.18 -6.65
CA LYS A 210 -18.61 11.84 -5.99
C LYS A 210 -19.43 12.65 -7.00
N SER A 211 -18.81 13.04 -8.12
CA SER A 211 -19.47 13.78 -9.19
C SER A 211 -18.83 13.49 -10.56
N THR A 212 -19.59 13.65 -11.61
CA THR A 212 -19.16 13.52 -13.00
C THR A 212 -19.58 14.79 -13.78
N PRO A 213 -19.04 15.09 -14.98
CA PRO A 213 -19.51 16.19 -15.82
C PRO A 213 -20.99 16.06 -16.26
N ASN A 214 -21.58 14.88 -16.12
CA ASN A 214 -22.97 14.62 -16.47
C ASN A 214 -23.89 14.77 -15.24
N SER A 215 -24.64 15.88 -15.16
CA SER A 215 -25.51 16.20 -14.04
C SER A 215 -26.59 15.14 -13.76
N ARG A 216 -27.12 14.47 -14.79
CA ARG A 216 -28.13 13.40 -14.63
C ARG A 216 -27.53 12.13 -14.01
N ILE A 217 -26.31 11.78 -14.41
CA ILE A 217 -25.62 10.64 -13.79
C ILE A 217 -25.28 10.98 -12.34
N ASN A 218 -24.85 12.21 -12.01
CA ASN A 218 -24.61 12.63 -10.63
C ASN A 218 -25.83 12.47 -9.74
N GLN A 219 -26.98 12.97 -10.19
CA GLN A 219 -28.24 12.81 -9.46
C GLN A 219 -28.62 11.34 -9.25
N LEU A 220 -28.33 10.48 -10.23
CA LEU A 220 -28.54 9.04 -10.11
C LEU A 220 -27.57 8.40 -9.10
N LEU A 221 -26.30 8.78 -9.09
CA LEU A 221 -25.32 8.30 -8.12
C LEU A 221 -25.74 8.65 -6.69
N ASP A 222 -26.19 9.88 -6.46
CA ASP A 222 -26.67 10.32 -5.15
C ASP A 222 -27.94 9.55 -4.72
N TYR A 223 -28.89 9.33 -5.65
CA TYR A 223 -30.04 8.48 -5.40
C TYR A 223 -29.65 7.05 -5.03
N LEU A 224 -28.73 6.43 -5.77
CA LEU A 224 -28.29 5.07 -5.52
C LEU A 224 -27.58 4.92 -4.16
N ARG A 225 -26.81 5.93 -3.74
CA ARG A 225 -26.19 5.95 -2.41
C ARG A 225 -27.21 5.95 -1.28
N LEU A 226 -28.31 6.64 -1.44
CA LEU A 226 -29.41 6.66 -0.46
C LEU A 226 -30.23 5.37 -0.46
N LYS A 227 -30.11 4.55 -1.51
CA LYS A 227 -30.95 3.38 -1.76
C LYS A 227 -30.13 2.09 -2.00
N LEU A 228 -28.96 1.99 -1.37
CA LEU A 228 -28.04 0.84 -1.57
C LEU A 228 -28.66 -0.51 -1.19
N GLY A 229 -29.54 -0.52 -0.18
CA GLY A 229 -30.24 -1.72 0.28
C GLY A 229 -31.32 -2.23 -0.68
N GLU A 230 -31.73 -1.41 -1.64
CA GLU A 230 -32.79 -1.78 -2.60
C GLU A 230 -32.22 -2.50 -3.83
N SER A 231 -33.09 -3.28 -4.51
CA SER A 231 -32.73 -3.86 -5.81
C SER A 231 -33.01 -2.86 -6.93
N HIS A 232 -32.09 -2.76 -7.87
CA HIS A 232 -32.21 -1.82 -9.00
C HIS A 232 -32.02 -2.59 -10.32
N SER A 233 -33.00 -2.49 -11.22
CA SER A 233 -32.83 -2.98 -12.57
C SER A 233 -32.18 -1.93 -13.47
N LEU A 234 -31.43 -2.39 -14.48
CA LEU A 234 -30.79 -1.46 -15.44
C LEU A 234 -31.83 -0.65 -16.23
N ASP A 235 -33.01 -1.22 -16.45
CA ASP A 235 -34.07 -0.55 -17.22
C ASP A 235 -34.70 0.59 -16.41
N GLU A 236 -35.02 0.37 -15.12
CA GLU A 236 -35.49 1.42 -14.21
C GLU A 236 -34.48 2.56 -14.05
N LEU A 237 -33.20 2.23 -13.92
CA LEU A 237 -32.16 3.24 -13.80
C LEU A 237 -31.98 4.06 -15.08
N ALA A 238 -32.08 3.41 -16.23
CA ALA A 238 -32.02 4.08 -17.54
C ALA A 238 -33.21 5.01 -17.76
N GLU A 239 -34.42 4.56 -17.41
CA GLU A 239 -35.64 5.35 -17.47
C GLU A 239 -35.56 6.60 -16.57
N ARG A 240 -35.04 6.43 -15.35
CA ARG A 240 -34.87 7.52 -14.39
C ARG A 240 -33.97 8.66 -14.91
N VAL A 241 -32.99 8.35 -15.74
CA VAL A 241 -32.12 9.35 -16.40
C VAL A 241 -32.57 9.72 -17.81
N MET A 242 -33.74 9.22 -18.23
CA MET A 242 -34.32 9.45 -19.56
C MET A 242 -33.39 9.00 -20.70
N MET A 243 -32.83 7.79 -20.58
CA MET A 243 -31.92 7.21 -21.56
C MET A 243 -32.37 5.78 -21.92
N THR A 244 -31.99 5.33 -23.10
CA THR A 244 -32.07 3.89 -23.40
C THR A 244 -31.02 3.12 -22.58
N ARG A 245 -31.27 1.87 -22.23
CA ARG A 245 -30.36 1.00 -21.46
C ARG A 245 -28.93 1.01 -22.04
N ARG A 246 -28.81 0.93 -23.38
CA ARG A 246 -27.49 0.96 -24.07
C ARG A 246 -26.79 2.30 -23.87
N THR A 247 -27.49 3.41 -24.02
CA THR A 247 -26.94 4.76 -23.84
C THR A 247 -26.55 4.99 -22.39
N PHE A 248 -27.41 4.59 -21.45
CA PHE A 248 -27.17 4.68 -20.02
C PHE A 248 -25.92 3.92 -19.62
N SER A 249 -25.82 2.61 -19.92
CA SER A 249 -24.66 1.80 -19.55
C SER A 249 -23.35 2.38 -20.07
N ARG A 250 -23.34 2.86 -21.32
CA ARG A 250 -22.13 3.50 -21.91
C ARG A 250 -21.78 4.81 -21.21
N GLN A 251 -22.77 5.67 -20.94
CA GLN A 251 -22.52 6.94 -20.27
C GLN A 251 -22.14 6.76 -18.81
N PHE A 252 -22.76 5.84 -18.11
CA PHE A 252 -22.43 5.48 -16.74
C PHE A 252 -20.97 4.99 -16.65
N GLN A 253 -20.57 4.05 -17.52
CA GLN A 253 -19.20 3.55 -17.56
C GLN A 253 -18.19 4.66 -17.94
N LYS A 254 -18.53 5.53 -18.89
CA LYS A 254 -17.69 6.71 -19.22
C LYS A 254 -17.55 7.66 -18.04
N ALA A 255 -18.60 7.84 -17.25
CA ALA A 255 -18.65 8.78 -16.14
C ALA A 255 -17.99 8.25 -14.86
N THR A 256 -18.12 6.93 -14.57
CA THR A 256 -17.66 6.29 -13.32
C THR A 256 -16.45 5.40 -13.51
N GLY A 257 -16.09 5.07 -14.74
CA GLY A 257 -15.00 4.12 -15.06
C GLY A 257 -15.40 2.65 -14.91
N MET A 258 -16.62 2.32 -14.50
CA MET A 258 -17.06 0.94 -14.21
C MET A 258 -18.51 0.67 -14.61
N SER A 259 -18.89 -0.62 -14.63
CA SER A 259 -20.31 -0.98 -14.87
C SER A 259 -21.18 -0.56 -13.68
N VAL A 260 -22.50 -0.46 -13.90
CA VAL A 260 -23.48 -0.15 -12.83
C VAL A 260 -23.42 -1.20 -11.72
N GLY A 261 -23.30 -2.48 -12.09
CA GLY A 261 -23.22 -3.59 -11.12
C GLY A 261 -21.97 -3.49 -10.25
N ASP A 262 -20.82 -3.29 -10.87
CA ASP A 262 -19.54 -3.17 -10.14
C ASP A 262 -19.55 -1.94 -9.23
N TRP A 263 -20.10 -0.82 -9.71
CA TRP A 263 -20.24 0.40 -8.93
C TRP A 263 -21.13 0.17 -7.69
N LEU A 264 -22.30 -0.48 -7.86
CA LEU A 264 -23.18 -0.81 -6.74
C LEU A 264 -22.51 -1.73 -5.73
N VAL A 265 -21.79 -2.75 -6.19
CA VAL A 265 -21.05 -3.66 -5.30
C VAL A 265 -19.99 -2.88 -4.51
N ASN A 266 -19.25 -1.97 -5.15
CA ASN A 266 -18.24 -1.15 -4.47
C ASN A 266 -18.85 -0.21 -3.41
N GLU A 267 -19.96 0.48 -3.72
CA GLU A 267 -20.64 1.34 -2.74
C GLU A 267 -21.22 0.53 -1.58
N ARG A 268 -21.80 -0.66 -1.85
CA ARG A 268 -22.30 -1.57 -0.81
C ARG A 268 -21.21 -2.09 0.09
N LEU A 269 -20.04 -2.42 -0.48
CA LEU A 269 -18.87 -2.84 0.29
C LEU A 269 -18.36 -1.71 1.17
N ARG A 270 -18.30 -0.49 0.66
CA ARG A 270 -17.92 0.69 1.45
C ARG A 270 -18.88 0.93 2.61
N PHE A 271 -20.18 0.92 2.35
CA PHE A 271 -21.17 1.06 3.42
C PHE A 271 -21.08 -0.08 4.44
N SER A 272 -20.73 -1.31 4.01
CA SER A 272 -20.49 -2.42 4.94
C SER A 272 -19.24 -2.20 5.81
N GLN A 273 -18.18 -1.56 5.31
CA GLN A 273 -17.02 -1.17 6.11
C GLN A 273 -17.43 -0.18 7.21
N ASP A 274 -18.17 0.89 6.86
CA ASP A 274 -18.65 1.88 7.83
C ASP A 274 -19.46 1.21 8.95
N LEU A 275 -20.35 0.27 8.62
CA LEU A 275 -21.15 -0.47 9.60
C LEU A 275 -20.31 -1.45 10.44
N LEU A 276 -19.31 -2.10 9.84
CA LEU A 276 -18.39 -3.00 10.56
C LEU A 276 -17.54 -2.23 11.56
N GLU A 277 -17.13 -1.02 11.23
CA GLU A 277 -16.28 -0.15 12.04
C GLU A 277 -17.04 0.59 13.12
N SER A 278 -18.32 0.96 12.87
CA SER A 278 -19.12 1.80 13.76
C SER A 278 -20.17 1.06 14.59
N THR A 279 -20.51 -0.21 14.26
CA THR A 279 -21.62 -0.94 14.90
C THR A 279 -21.27 -2.38 15.30
N ASP A 280 -22.03 -2.95 16.24
CA ASP A 280 -21.96 -4.37 16.64
C ASP A 280 -22.97 -5.25 15.88
N LEU A 281 -23.58 -4.74 14.82
CA LEU A 281 -24.59 -5.47 14.06
C LEU A 281 -24.06 -6.83 13.56
N PRO A 282 -24.85 -7.91 13.62
CA PRO A 282 -24.50 -9.19 13.00
C PRO A 282 -24.17 -9.02 11.51
N ILE A 283 -23.25 -9.83 11.00
CA ILE A 283 -22.85 -9.79 9.57
C ILE A 283 -24.06 -9.99 8.64
N GLU A 284 -25.03 -10.79 9.05
CA GLU A 284 -26.27 -11.06 8.35
C GLU A 284 -27.12 -9.78 8.20
N VAL A 285 -27.19 -8.98 9.27
CA VAL A 285 -27.91 -7.69 9.28
C VAL A 285 -27.18 -6.67 8.40
N ILE A 286 -25.86 -6.59 8.51
CA ILE A 286 -25.04 -5.71 7.66
C ILE A 286 -25.21 -6.08 6.18
N ALA A 287 -25.17 -7.37 5.84
CA ALA A 287 -25.37 -7.81 4.46
C ALA A 287 -26.73 -7.34 3.91
N SER A 288 -27.79 -7.49 4.70
CA SER A 288 -29.14 -7.05 4.32
C SER A 288 -29.21 -5.52 4.16
N GLN A 289 -28.70 -4.75 5.12
CA GLN A 289 -28.71 -3.27 5.07
C GLN A 289 -27.91 -2.72 3.88
N CYS A 290 -26.82 -3.39 3.53
CA CYS A 290 -26.00 -3.01 2.38
C CYS A 290 -26.55 -3.50 1.03
N GLY A 291 -27.65 -4.28 1.02
CA GLY A 291 -28.28 -4.80 -0.21
C GLY A 291 -27.61 -6.02 -0.80
N PHE A 292 -26.86 -6.79 -0.01
CA PHE A 292 -26.41 -8.11 -0.42
C PHE A 292 -27.50 -9.15 -0.15
N ASN A 293 -27.71 -10.08 -1.11
CA ASN A 293 -28.75 -11.12 -0.99
C ASN A 293 -28.50 -12.09 0.18
N SER A 294 -27.30 -12.18 0.70
CA SER A 294 -26.94 -13.02 1.83
C SER A 294 -25.62 -12.60 2.46
N ALA A 295 -25.38 -13.01 3.70
CA ALA A 295 -24.07 -12.85 4.36
C ALA A 295 -22.93 -13.56 3.60
N LEU A 296 -23.23 -14.67 2.91
CA LEU A 296 -22.26 -15.37 2.07
C LEU A 296 -21.85 -14.51 0.88
N SER A 297 -22.80 -13.84 0.22
CA SER A 297 -22.53 -12.91 -0.88
C SER A 297 -21.65 -11.75 -0.41
N LEU A 298 -21.98 -11.14 0.73
CA LEU A 298 -21.12 -10.10 1.33
C LEU A 298 -19.72 -10.63 1.61
N ARG A 299 -19.57 -11.79 2.26
CA ARG A 299 -18.25 -12.39 2.58
C ARG A 299 -17.41 -12.63 1.34
N ASN A 300 -18.02 -13.13 0.27
CA ASN A 300 -17.32 -13.42 -0.99
C ASN A 300 -16.81 -12.13 -1.65
N HIS A 301 -17.69 -11.13 -1.84
CA HIS A 301 -17.30 -9.85 -2.43
C HIS A 301 -16.30 -9.10 -1.55
N PHE A 302 -16.50 -9.10 -0.23
CA PHE A 302 -15.62 -8.45 0.73
C PHE A 302 -14.22 -9.08 0.71
N LYS A 303 -14.13 -10.42 0.74
CA LYS A 303 -12.85 -11.14 0.68
C LYS A 303 -12.16 -10.95 -0.67
N ALA A 304 -12.92 -10.96 -1.78
CA ALA A 304 -12.36 -10.70 -3.11
C ALA A 304 -11.78 -9.29 -3.24
N GLN A 305 -12.41 -8.29 -2.59
CA GLN A 305 -11.98 -6.89 -2.66
C GLN A 305 -10.86 -6.55 -1.67
N PHE A 306 -10.94 -7.06 -0.43
CA PHE A 306 -10.06 -6.65 0.67
C PHE A 306 -9.11 -7.75 1.16
N ASN A 307 -9.20 -8.98 0.61
CA ASN A 307 -8.42 -10.16 1.00
C ASN A 307 -8.55 -10.56 2.48
N VAL A 308 -9.55 -10.03 3.18
CA VAL A 308 -9.90 -10.37 4.57
C VAL A 308 -11.41 -10.56 4.68
N SER A 309 -11.86 -11.29 5.70
CA SER A 309 -13.30 -11.44 5.95
C SER A 309 -13.87 -10.18 6.64
N PRO A 310 -15.21 -9.95 6.57
CA PRO A 310 -15.87 -8.89 7.35
C PRO A 310 -15.61 -8.98 8.85
N SER A 311 -15.55 -10.18 9.41
CA SER A 311 -15.28 -10.38 10.84
C SER A 311 -13.83 -10.02 11.21
N GLU A 312 -12.86 -10.38 10.39
CA GLU A 312 -11.45 -9.98 10.56
C GLU A 312 -11.30 -8.46 10.43
N TRP A 313 -12.01 -7.83 9.47
CA TRP A 313 -12.05 -6.38 9.32
C TRP A 313 -12.55 -5.71 10.62
N ARG A 314 -13.71 -6.13 11.12
CA ARG A 314 -14.26 -5.62 12.39
C ARG A 314 -13.26 -5.74 13.54
N LYS A 315 -12.65 -6.92 13.70
CA LYS A 315 -11.65 -7.16 14.77
C LYS A 315 -10.44 -6.23 14.63
N THR A 316 -10.02 -5.93 13.42
CA THR A 316 -8.88 -5.03 13.15
C THR A 316 -9.19 -3.59 13.56
N PHE A 317 -10.38 -3.08 13.22
CA PHE A 317 -10.72 -1.66 13.41
C PHE A 317 -11.42 -1.35 14.73
N ARG A 318 -12.13 -2.30 15.33
CA ARG A 318 -12.82 -2.10 16.61
C ARG A 318 -12.17 -2.80 17.80
N GLY A 319 -11.21 -3.69 17.57
CA GLY A 319 -10.69 -4.59 18.60
C GLY A 319 -11.67 -5.72 18.96
N GLU A 320 -11.33 -6.53 19.97
CA GLU A 320 -12.27 -7.52 20.50
C GLU A 320 -13.31 -6.79 21.38
N PRO A 321 -14.59 -7.23 21.34
CA PRO A 321 -15.58 -6.70 22.28
C PRO A 321 -15.05 -6.89 23.69
N THR A 322 -14.96 -5.81 24.45
CA THR A 322 -14.72 -5.88 25.91
C THR A 322 -15.86 -6.70 26.49
N SER A 323 -15.60 -7.95 26.88
CA SER A 323 -16.52 -8.75 27.69
C SER A 323 -16.77 -7.97 29.00
N GLN A 324 -17.94 -7.37 29.10
CA GLN A 324 -18.49 -6.90 30.35
C GLN A 324 -19.02 -8.08 31.15
#